data_6d95ade59e17a420749af86c3f2a00c1
#
_entry.id   6d95ade59e17a420749af86c3f2a00c1
#
_cell.length_a   1.000
_cell.length_b   1.000
_cell.length_c   1.000
_cell.angle_alpha   90.00
_cell.angle_beta   90.00
_cell.angle_gamma   90.00
#
_symmetry.space_group_name_H-M   'P 1'
#
loop_
_entity.id
_entity.type
_entity.pdbx_description
1 polymer ?
#
loop_
_entity_poly.entity_id
_entity_poly.type
_entity_poly.pdbx_seq_one_letter_code
_entity_poly.pdbx_strand_id
1 'polypeptide(L)'
;MKNLVIVESPSKSKTIGKYLGKDYTVVSSKGHIRDLAIKGKEGLGVDIENDFKPIYEISKDKKETVNELRALAEKSDAVYLATDPDREGEAISWHLAQELGLDENAIDRVTFHEITKNAVKEAFESPRSIDMDLVHSQETRRILDRIIGFKLSKLLKTKIKSKSAGRVQSVALKLIVEREKEINAFVPEEY
;
A
#
# COMPACT_ATOMS: atom_id res chain seq x y z
N MET A 1 16.25 -9.38 -23.44
CA MET A 1 14.99 -9.64 -22.70
C MET A 1 14.24 -8.33 -22.55
N LYS A 2 13.01 -8.29 -22.04
CA LYS A 2 12.27 -7.03 -21.86
C LYS A 2 12.47 -6.50 -20.43
N ASN A 3 12.38 -5.18 -20.27
CA ASN A 3 12.33 -4.58 -18.96
C ASN A 3 10.99 -4.87 -18.29
N LEU A 4 11.00 -5.25 -17.02
CA LEU A 4 9.79 -5.45 -16.21
C LEU A 4 9.41 -4.15 -15.51
N VAL A 5 8.14 -3.78 -15.57
CA VAL A 5 7.58 -2.63 -14.83
C VAL A 5 6.45 -3.14 -13.95
N ILE A 6 6.55 -2.90 -12.66
CA ILE A 6 5.54 -3.32 -11.68
C ILE A 6 4.80 -2.09 -11.17
N VAL A 7 3.48 -2.08 -11.35
CA VAL A 7 2.56 -1.04 -10.85
C VAL A 7 1.61 -1.63 -9.82
N GLU A 8 0.87 -0.79 -9.08
CA GLU A 8 -0.02 -1.29 -8.02
C GLU A 8 -1.38 -1.79 -8.54
N SER A 9 -1.84 -1.36 -9.73
CA SER A 9 -3.18 -1.72 -10.20
C SER A 9 -3.23 -2.26 -11.64
N PRO A 10 -4.15 -3.20 -11.95
CA PRO A 10 -4.29 -3.76 -13.30
C PRO A 10 -4.72 -2.72 -14.37
N SER A 11 -5.46 -1.69 -13.99
CA SER A 11 -5.85 -0.62 -14.91
C SER A 11 -4.65 0.21 -15.34
N LYS A 12 -3.76 0.55 -14.39
CA LYS A 12 -2.50 1.25 -14.69
C LYS A 12 -1.59 0.42 -15.57
N SER A 13 -1.46 -0.89 -15.33
CA SER A 13 -0.59 -1.74 -16.16
C SER A 13 -1.01 -1.75 -17.63
N LYS A 14 -2.31 -1.77 -17.91
CA LYS A 14 -2.82 -1.70 -19.29
C LYS A 14 -2.51 -0.37 -19.96
N THR A 15 -2.67 0.74 -19.25
CA THR A 15 -2.46 2.08 -19.79
C THR A 15 -0.98 2.38 -20.01
N ILE A 16 -0.16 2.13 -19.00
CA ILE A 16 1.29 2.36 -19.04
C ILE A 16 1.97 1.46 -20.07
N GLY A 17 1.54 0.19 -20.17
CA GLY A 17 2.05 -0.73 -21.18
C GLY A 17 1.85 -0.26 -22.62
N LYS A 18 0.73 0.45 -22.91
CA LYS A 18 0.51 1.08 -24.22
C LYS A 18 1.47 2.24 -24.49
N TYR A 19 1.89 2.97 -23.44
CA TYR A 19 2.77 4.13 -23.57
C TYR A 19 4.24 3.75 -23.73
N LEU A 20 4.71 2.72 -23.01
CA LEU A 20 6.11 2.27 -23.01
C LEU A 20 6.46 1.39 -24.20
N GLY A 21 5.49 0.69 -24.78
CA GLY A 21 5.73 -0.11 -25.99
C GLY A 21 6.29 -1.51 -25.74
N LYS A 22 6.90 -2.11 -26.78
CA LYS A 22 7.24 -3.55 -26.84
C LYS A 22 8.45 -3.97 -26.00
N ASP A 23 9.29 -3.03 -25.59
CA ASP A 23 10.52 -3.29 -24.84
C ASP A 23 10.27 -3.45 -23.34
N TYR A 24 9.04 -3.18 -22.92
CA TYR A 24 8.60 -3.28 -21.55
C TYR A 24 7.46 -4.30 -21.37
N THR A 25 7.54 -5.05 -20.29
CA THR A 25 6.45 -5.89 -19.79
C THR A 25 5.89 -5.23 -18.54
N VAL A 26 4.65 -4.71 -18.61
CA VAL A 26 4.02 -4.00 -17.49
C VAL A 26 3.01 -4.90 -16.82
N VAL A 27 3.21 -5.14 -15.53
CA VAL A 27 2.37 -6.02 -14.69
C VAL A 27 1.91 -5.30 -13.43
N SER A 28 0.99 -5.89 -12.70
CA SER A 28 0.44 -5.31 -11.46
C SER A 28 0.66 -6.22 -10.26
N SER A 29 1.06 -5.65 -9.12
CA SER A 29 1.07 -6.31 -7.81
C SER A 29 -0.34 -6.50 -7.23
N LYS A 30 -1.34 -5.82 -7.81
CA LYS A 30 -2.72 -5.78 -7.31
C LYS A 30 -2.80 -5.24 -5.87
N GLY A 31 -2.02 -4.19 -5.57
CA GLY A 31 -1.89 -3.56 -4.27
C GLY A 31 -0.75 -4.14 -3.42
N HIS A 32 -0.87 -4.02 -2.10
CA HIS A 32 0.12 -4.57 -1.17
C HIS A 32 0.23 -6.09 -1.29
N ILE A 33 1.47 -6.60 -1.28
CA ILE A 33 1.78 -8.03 -1.33
C ILE A 33 2.04 -8.64 0.04
N ARG A 34 2.43 -7.81 1.02
CA ARG A 34 2.69 -8.19 2.42
C ARG A 34 1.85 -7.35 3.37
N ASP A 35 1.59 -7.90 4.54
CA ASP A 35 1.01 -7.19 5.68
C ASP A 35 1.62 -7.70 6.99
N LEU A 36 1.37 -6.98 8.10
CA LEU A 36 1.75 -7.42 9.42
C LEU A 36 1.13 -8.79 9.73
N ALA A 37 1.96 -9.73 10.12
CA ALA A 37 1.56 -11.08 10.47
C ALA A 37 0.53 -11.10 11.63
N ILE A 38 -0.34 -12.11 11.66
CA ILE A 38 -1.20 -12.36 12.82
C ILE A 38 -0.46 -13.34 13.74
N LYS A 39 0.67 -12.87 14.29
CA LYS A 39 1.59 -13.65 15.14
C LYS A 39 2.10 -12.80 16.29
N GLY A 40 2.84 -13.45 17.22
CA GLY A 40 3.42 -12.77 18.39
C GLY A 40 2.40 -12.43 19.47
N LYS A 41 2.80 -11.55 20.39
CA LYS A 41 1.97 -11.15 21.54
C LYS A 41 0.64 -10.52 21.06
N GLU A 42 -0.46 -11.04 21.52
CA GLU A 42 -1.83 -10.64 21.14
C GLU A 42 -2.14 -10.70 19.61
N GLY A 43 -1.32 -11.37 18.81
CA GLY A 43 -1.49 -11.48 17.36
C GLY A 43 -1.22 -10.17 16.61
N LEU A 44 -0.47 -9.25 17.21
CA LEU A 44 -0.24 -7.91 16.65
C LEU A 44 0.67 -7.92 15.41
N GLY A 45 1.57 -8.91 15.28
CA GLY A 45 2.60 -8.90 14.24
C GLY A 45 3.63 -7.78 14.42
N VAL A 46 3.76 -7.30 15.66
CA VAL A 46 4.66 -6.21 16.05
C VAL A 46 5.30 -6.57 17.39
N ASP A 47 6.61 -6.49 17.47
CA ASP A 47 7.36 -6.67 18.72
C ASP A 47 7.48 -5.33 19.44
N ILE A 48 6.54 -5.06 20.37
CA ILE A 48 6.46 -3.80 21.11
C ILE A 48 7.67 -3.60 22.05
N GLU A 49 8.26 -4.71 22.54
CA GLU A 49 9.37 -4.67 23.50
C GLU A 49 10.71 -4.44 22.80
N ASN A 50 10.75 -4.65 21.47
CA ASN A 50 11.93 -4.51 20.64
C ASN A 50 11.70 -3.42 19.57
N ASP A 51 11.53 -2.19 20.00
CA ASP A 51 11.38 -0.99 19.18
C ASP A 51 10.26 -1.09 18.11
N PHE A 52 9.13 -1.72 18.47
CA PHE A 52 7.98 -1.91 17.59
C PHE A 52 8.30 -2.64 16.28
N LYS A 53 9.31 -3.48 16.26
CA LYS A 53 9.76 -4.19 15.07
C LYS A 53 8.62 -4.96 14.40
N PRO A 54 8.28 -4.67 13.13
CA PRO A 54 7.20 -5.34 12.43
C PRO A 54 7.62 -6.75 11.99
N ILE A 55 6.65 -7.65 11.98
CA ILE A 55 6.78 -9.00 11.42
C ILE A 55 5.86 -9.04 10.20
N TYR A 56 6.43 -8.99 9.02
CA TYR A 56 5.69 -9.07 7.77
C TYR A 56 5.54 -10.50 7.26
N GLU A 57 4.42 -10.77 6.61
CA GLU A 57 4.21 -12.00 5.85
C GLU A 57 3.47 -11.71 4.54
N ILE A 58 3.74 -12.51 3.51
CA ILE A 58 3.00 -12.43 2.24
C ILE A 58 1.55 -12.80 2.51
N SER A 59 0.62 -11.93 2.11
CA SER A 59 -0.81 -12.17 2.22
C SER A 59 -1.20 -13.44 1.46
N LYS A 60 -2.07 -14.25 2.05
CA LYS A 60 -2.41 -15.58 1.49
C LYS A 60 -2.89 -15.52 0.04
N ASP A 61 -3.70 -14.50 -0.27
CA ASP A 61 -4.25 -14.22 -1.60
C ASP A 61 -3.22 -13.64 -2.58
N LYS A 62 -2.01 -13.29 -2.11
CA LYS A 62 -0.94 -12.68 -2.93
C LYS A 62 0.19 -13.64 -3.29
N LYS A 63 0.21 -14.84 -2.72
CA LYS A 63 1.30 -15.81 -2.94
C LYS A 63 1.52 -16.13 -4.41
N GLU A 64 0.44 -16.34 -5.14
CA GLU A 64 0.51 -16.62 -6.59
C GLU A 64 1.05 -15.41 -7.35
N THR A 65 0.52 -14.22 -7.08
CA THR A 65 1.01 -12.97 -7.69
C THR A 65 2.50 -12.75 -7.43
N VAL A 66 2.97 -12.97 -6.20
CA VAL A 66 4.40 -12.84 -5.87
C VAL A 66 5.26 -13.85 -6.63
N ASN A 67 4.82 -15.11 -6.74
CA ASN A 67 5.53 -16.11 -7.51
C ASN A 67 5.61 -15.77 -9.00
N GLU A 68 4.52 -15.27 -9.58
CA GLU A 68 4.50 -14.78 -10.96
C GLU A 68 5.48 -13.61 -11.15
N LEU A 69 5.50 -12.65 -10.23
CA LEU A 69 6.40 -11.49 -10.28
C LEU A 69 7.88 -11.91 -10.17
N ARG A 70 8.21 -12.86 -9.28
CA ARG A 70 9.57 -13.42 -9.18
C ARG A 70 10.01 -14.06 -10.48
N ALA A 71 9.18 -14.92 -11.07
CA ALA A 71 9.51 -15.58 -12.32
C ALA A 71 9.65 -14.61 -13.51
N LEU A 72 8.97 -13.46 -13.47
CA LEU A 72 9.14 -12.39 -14.47
C LEU A 72 10.41 -11.57 -14.20
N ALA A 73 10.68 -11.23 -12.95
CA ALA A 73 11.86 -10.47 -12.55
C ALA A 73 13.16 -11.22 -12.93
N GLU A 74 13.24 -12.53 -12.65
CA GLU A 74 14.39 -13.39 -13.00
C GLU A 74 14.67 -13.44 -14.51
N LYS A 75 13.65 -13.22 -15.35
CA LYS A 75 13.77 -13.25 -16.82
C LYS A 75 13.95 -11.88 -17.45
N SER A 76 13.97 -10.83 -16.65
CA SER A 76 14.02 -9.44 -17.11
C SER A 76 15.45 -8.88 -17.05
N ASP A 77 15.77 -7.97 -17.96
CA ASP A 77 17.07 -7.29 -17.96
C ASP A 77 17.13 -6.22 -16.84
N ALA A 78 16.02 -5.57 -16.55
CA ALA A 78 15.84 -4.62 -15.47
C ALA A 78 14.40 -4.69 -14.92
N VAL A 79 14.24 -4.32 -13.65
CA VAL A 79 12.94 -4.26 -12.97
C VAL A 79 12.72 -2.83 -12.49
N TYR A 80 11.61 -2.23 -12.89
CA TYR A 80 11.20 -0.88 -12.46
C TYR A 80 9.97 -0.96 -11.55
N LEU A 81 10.02 -0.24 -10.44
CA LEU A 81 8.94 -0.13 -9.47
C LEU A 81 8.20 1.20 -9.70
N ALA A 82 7.03 1.13 -10.36
CA ALA A 82 6.30 2.29 -10.85
C ALA A 82 4.93 2.44 -10.16
N THR A 83 4.92 2.40 -8.83
CA THR A 83 3.74 2.62 -7.98
C THR A 83 3.53 4.10 -7.70
N ASP A 84 2.42 4.49 -7.10
CA ASP A 84 2.06 5.88 -6.81
C ASP A 84 3.15 6.65 -6.03
N PRO A 85 3.28 7.97 -6.24
CA PRO A 85 4.27 8.81 -5.58
C PRO A 85 3.83 9.25 -4.17
N ASP A 86 3.24 8.33 -3.40
CA ASP A 86 2.84 8.54 -2.02
C ASP A 86 3.44 7.46 -1.11
N ARG A 87 3.24 7.58 0.21
CA ARG A 87 3.78 6.62 1.18
C ARG A 87 3.25 5.20 1.00
N GLU A 88 2.01 5.02 0.50
CA GLU A 88 1.46 3.68 0.25
C GLU A 88 2.16 3.04 -0.96
N GLY A 89 2.34 3.80 -2.06
CA GLY A 89 3.08 3.33 -3.23
C GLY A 89 4.55 3.06 -2.92
N GLU A 90 5.17 3.89 -2.08
CA GLU A 90 6.55 3.71 -1.65
C GLU A 90 6.73 2.41 -0.84
N ALA A 91 5.82 2.14 0.09
CA ALA A 91 5.81 0.90 0.86
C ALA A 91 5.56 -0.33 -0.02
N ILE A 92 4.67 -0.24 -1.02
CA ILE A 92 4.46 -1.32 -2.00
C ILE A 92 5.76 -1.60 -2.75
N SER A 93 6.45 -0.57 -3.25
CA SER A 93 7.73 -0.72 -3.95
C SER A 93 8.79 -1.37 -3.06
N TRP A 94 8.93 -0.92 -1.81
CA TRP A 94 9.86 -1.49 -0.85
C TRP A 94 9.56 -2.97 -0.56
N HIS A 95 8.29 -3.32 -0.33
CA HIS A 95 7.91 -4.71 -0.13
C HIS A 95 8.18 -5.57 -1.36
N LEU A 96 7.99 -5.03 -2.56
CA LEU A 96 8.33 -5.72 -3.82
C LEU A 96 9.83 -5.92 -3.94
N ALA A 97 10.64 -4.88 -3.69
CA ALA A 97 12.10 -5.00 -3.74
C ALA A 97 12.61 -6.13 -2.82
N GLN A 98 12.15 -6.18 -1.59
CA GLN A 98 12.51 -7.24 -0.64
C GLN A 98 12.08 -8.63 -1.11
N GLU A 99 10.84 -8.80 -1.57
CA GLU A 99 10.33 -10.11 -1.99
C GLU A 99 10.91 -10.61 -3.31
N LEU A 100 11.35 -9.71 -4.16
CA LEU A 100 12.00 -10.04 -5.43
C LEU A 100 13.53 -10.11 -5.34
N GLY A 101 14.11 -9.80 -4.16
CA GLY A 101 15.55 -9.79 -3.94
C GLY A 101 16.27 -8.68 -4.72
N LEU A 102 15.60 -7.54 -4.95
CA LEU A 102 16.19 -6.37 -5.58
C LEU A 102 17.00 -5.56 -4.55
N ASP A 103 18.00 -4.82 -5.01
CA ASP A 103 18.72 -3.88 -4.16
C ASP A 103 17.81 -2.69 -3.82
N GLU A 104 17.55 -2.47 -2.53
CA GLU A 104 16.71 -1.37 -2.04
C GLU A 104 17.30 0.01 -2.34
N ASN A 105 18.61 0.10 -2.58
CA ASN A 105 19.32 1.32 -2.95
C ASN A 105 19.46 1.51 -4.46
N ALA A 106 18.97 0.56 -5.26
CA ALA A 106 19.01 0.68 -6.71
C ALA A 106 18.16 1.87 -7.19
N ILE A 107 18.56 2.43 -8.34
CA ILE A 107 17.81 3.52 -8.98
C ILE A 107 16.83 2.90 -9.98
N ASP A 108 15.78 2.29 -9.45
CA ASP A 108 14.76 1.57 -10.24
C ASP A 108 13.32 2.00 -9.89
N ARG A 109 13.16 2.93 -8.96
CA ARG A 109 11.90 3.53 -8.56
C ARG A 109 11.50 4.64 -9.54
N VAL A 110 10.37 4.48 -10.23
CA VAL A 110 9.81 5.45 -11.17
C VAL A 110 8.54 6.04 -10.61
N THR A 111 8.42 7.36 -10.57
CA THR A 111 7.24 8.06 -10.04
C THR A 111 6.72 9.08 -11.07
N PHE A 112 5.40 9.12 -11.22
CA PHE A 112 4.70 10.10 -12.04
C PHE A 112 3.42 10.55 -11.35
N HIS A 113 3.07 11.82 -11.46
CA HIS A 113 1.88 12.41 -10.83
C HIS A 113 0.63 12.33 -11.70
N GLU A 114 0.79 12.03 -12.98
CA GLU A 114 -0.30 11.81 -13.92
C GLU A 114 0.02 10.67 -14.91
N ILE A 115 -1.02 10.01 -15.41
CA ILE A 115 -0.85 8.88 -16.33
C ILE A 115 -1.07 9.37 -17.78
N THR A 116 -0.23 10.31 -18.22
CA THR A 116 -0.13 10.73 -19.61
C THR A 116 1.08 10.08 -20.27
N LYS A 117 1.06 9.99 -21.60
CA LYS A 117 2.17 9.37 -22.35
C LYS A 117 3.49 10.09 -22.13
N ASN A 118 3.46 11.43 -22.05
CA ASN A 118 4.67 12.24 -21.87
C ASN A 118 5.19 12.12 -20.46
N ALA A 119 4.36 12.32 -19.43
CA ALA A 119 4.77 12.20 -18.03
C ALA A 119 5.33 10.82 -17.69
N VAL A 120 4.72 9.74 -18.22
CA VAL A 120 5.25 8.39 -18.03
C VAL A 120 6.61 8.23 -18.67
N LYS A 121 6.83 8.70 -19.92
CA LYS A 121 8.13 8.59 -20.59
C LYS A 121 9.22 9.38 -19.88
N GLU A 122 8.93 10.62 -19.52
CA GLU A 122 9.85 11.50 -18.79
C GLU A 122 10.27 10.91 -17.44
N ALA A 123 9.31 10.26 -16.73
CA ALA A 123 9.61 9.62 -15.46
C ALA A 123 10.61 8.46 -15.58
N PHE A 124 10.61 7.72 -16.71
CA PHE A 124 11.58 6.66 -16.97
C PHE A 124 12.97 7.17 -17.33
N GLU A 125 13.10 8.47 -17.68
CA GLU A 125 14.41 9.11 -17.92
C GLU A 125 15.09 9.54 -16.61
N SER A 126 14.34 9.59 -15.49
CA SER A 126 14.85 10.06 -14.19
C SER A 126 14.37 9.14 -13.05
N PRO A 127 14.73 7.86 -13.08
CA PRO A 127 14.42 6.95 -11.97
C PRO A 127 15.22 7.35 -10.72
N ARG A 128 14.72 6.97 -9.54
CA ARG A 128 15.34 7.25 -8.24
C ARG A 128 15.41 6.01 -7.35
N SER A 129 16.04 6.12 -6.20
CA SER A 129 15.93 5.09 -5.15
C SER A 129 14.59 5.19 -4.41
N ILE A 130 14.26 4.15 -3.66
CA ILE A 130 13.11 4.13 -2.75
C ILE A 130 13.32 5.16 -1.64
N ASP A 131 12.29 5.95 -1.35
CA ASP A 131 12.28 6.91 -0.25
C ASP A 131 11.92 6.20 1.06
N MET A 132 12.94 5.88 1.87
CA MET A 132 12.77 5.16 3.12
C MET A 132 12.03 5.98 4.20
N ASP A 133 12.02 7.31 4.13
CA ASP A 133 11.26 8.14 5.07
C ASP A 133 9.75 7.97 4.82
N LEU A 134 9.34 7.89 3.56
CA LEU A 134 7.96 7.57 3.19
C LEU A 134 7.59 6.13 3.56
N VAL A 135 8.50 5.17 3.36
CA VAL A 135 8.29 3.78 3.80
C VAL A 135 8.07 3.72 5.30
N HIS A 136 8.94 4.32 6.10
CA HIS A 136 8.82 4.36 7.56
C HIS A 136 7.56 5.10 8.02
N SER A 137 7.13 6.14 7.31
CA SER A 137 5.87 6.83 7.57
C SER A 137 4.66 5.91 7.40
N GLN A 138 4.65 5.11 6.34
CA GLN A 138 3.59 4.13 6.10
C GLN A 138 3.62 3.00 7.14
N GLU A 139 4.81 2.46 7.43
CA GLU A 139 5.03 1.41 8.43
C GLU A 139 4.54 1.85 9.81
N THR A 140 4.95 3.04 10.26
CA THR A 140 4.52 3.63 11.54
C THR A 140 2.99 3.73 11.61
N ARG A 141 2.36 4.24 10.57
CA ARG A 141 0.90 4.32 10.48
C ARG A 141 0.26 2.93 10.55
N ARG A 142 0.81 1.95 9.82
CA ARG A 142 0.28 0.58 9.79
C ARG A 142 0.37 -0.09 11.15
N ILE A 143 1.51 0.06 11.84
CA ILE A 143 1.74 -0.44 13.20
C ILE A 143 0.75 0.20 14.18
N LEU A 144 0.61 1.52 14.14
CA LEU A 144 -0.29 2.28 15.01
C LEU A 144 -1.76 1.83 14.81
N ASP A 145 -2.22 1.75 13.56
CA ASP A 145 -3.58 1.31 13.24
C ASP A 145 -3.84 -0.14 13.69
N ARG A 146 -2.83 -1.04 13.62
CA ARG A 146 -2.89 -2.41 14.11
C ARG A 146 -3.03 -2.45 15.64
N ILE A 147 -2.18 -1.74 16.37
CA ILE A 147 -2.16 -1.72 17.83
C ILE A 147 -3.47 -1.12 18.36
N ILE A 148 -3.86 0.05 17.88
CA ILE A 148 -5.10 0.74 18.30
C ILE A 148 -6.31 -0.13 17.95
N GLY A 149 -6.40 -0.60 16.71
CA GLY A 149 -7.52 -1.39 16.23
C GLY A 149 -7.73 -2.68 17.03
N PHE A 150 -6.67 -3.42 17.32
CA PHE A 150 -6.76 -4.67 18.09
C PHE A 150 -7.10 -4.42 19.56
N LYS A 151 -6.37 -3.51 20.23
CA LYS A 151 -6.59 -3.23 21.66
C LYS A 151 -7.95 -2.58 21.91
N LEU A 152 -8.31 -1.59 21.10
CA LEU A 152 -9.60 -0.90 21.25
C LEU A 152 -10.77 -1.83 20.91
N SER A 153 -10.68 -2.61 19.84
CA SER A 153 -11.72 -3.59 19.49
C SER A 153 -11.92 -4.64 20.59
N LYS A 154 -10.82 -5.14 21.20
CA LYS A 154 -10.89 -6.07 22.33
C LYS A 154 -11.59 -5.46 23.54
N LEU A 155 -11.25 -4.21 23.89
CA LEU A 155 -11.87 -3.47 24.99
C LEU A 155 -13.37 -3.27 24.76
N LEU A 156 -13.76 -2.82 23.57
CA LEU A 156 -15.16 -2.54 23.24
C LEU A 156 -16.01 -3.80 23.14
N LYS A 157 -15.46 -4.91 22.65
CA LYS A 157 -16.13 -6.22 22.68
C LYS A 157 -16.50 -6.65 24.10
N THR A 158 -15.58 -6.44 25.05
CA THR A 158 -15.79 -6.84 26.44
C THR A 158 -16.73 -5.89 27.20
N LYS A 159 -16.67 -4.60 26.96
CA LYS A 159 -17.41 -3.58 27.74
C LYS A 159 -18.80 -3.28 27.19
N ILE A 160 -18.96 -3.15 25.89
CA ILE A 160 -20.21 -2.71 25.26
C ILE A 160 -20.69 -3.63 24.12
N LYS A 161 -20.09 -4.81 23.97
CA LYS A 161 -20.43 -5.80 22.94
C LYS A 161 -20.34 -5.26 21.50
N SER A 162 -19.55 -4.19 21.26
CA SER A 162 -19.28 -3.67 19.93
C SER A 162 -18.43 -4.65 19.12
N LYS A 163 -18.63 -4.70 17.80
CA LYS A 163 -17.91 -5.64 16.93
C LYS A 163 -16.46 -5.24 16.71
N SER A 164 -16.19 -3.95 16.46
CA SER A 164 -14.86 -3.44 16.18
C SER A 164 -14.78 -1.93 16.41
N ALA A 165 -13.56 -1.42 16.51
CA ALA A 165 -13.25 0.00 16.51
C ALA A 165 -11.93 0.25 15.79
N GLY A 166 -11.74 1.45 15.30
CA GLY A 166 -10.51 1.88 14.65
C GLY A 166 -10.49 3.38 14.45
N ARG A 167 -9.31 3.91 14.25
CA ARG A 167 -9.07 5.35 14.15
C ARG A 167 -9.89 6.02 13.04
N VAL A 168 -9.86 5.46 11.83
CA VAL A 168 -10.57 6.02 10.66
C VAL A 168 -12.08 5.84 10.79
N GLN A 169 -12.55 4.63 11.11
CA GLN A 169 -13.99 4.34 11.20
C GLN A 169 -14.69 5.12 12.31
N SER A 170 -14.00 5.42 13.42
CA SER A 170 -14.59 6.22 14.52
C SER A 170 -14.81 7.66 14.11
N VAL A 171 -13.87 8.27 13.38
CA VAL A 171 -14.02 9.63 12.85
C VAL A 171 -15.10 9.68 11.78
N ALA A 172 -15.11 8.74 10.84
CA ALA A 172 -16.13 8.67 9.79
C ALA A 172 -17.54 8.56 10.38
N LEU A 173 -17.73 7.69 11.38
CA LEU A 173 -19.02 7.55 12.07
C LEU A 173 -19.42 8.86 12.79
N LYS A 174 -18.47 9.51 13.46
CA LYS A 174 -18.73 10.80 14.13
C LYS A 174 -19.25 11.83 13.13
N LEU A 175 -18.60 12.01 11.99
CA LEU A 175 -19.02 12.96 10.96
C LEU A 175 -20.42 12.66 10.43
N ILE A 176 -20.75 11.37 10.19
CA ILE A 176 -22.09 10.96 9.76
C ILE A 176 -23.15 11.30 10.81
N VAL A 177 -22.87 10.98 12.08
CA VAL A 177 -23.82 11.24 13.18
C VAL A 177 -24.03 12.73 13.40
N GLU A 178 -22.98 13.55 13.30
CA GLU A 178 -23.08 15.01 13.40
C GLU A 178 -23.92 15.58 12.27
N ARG A 179 -23.69 15.14 11.03
CA ARG A 179 -24.50 15.56 9.88
C ARG A 179 -25.96 15.13 9.99
N GLU A 180 -26.24 13.94 10.46
CA GLU A 180 -27.61 13.45 10.69
C GLU A 180 -28.36 14.30 11.74
N LYS A 181 -27.66 14.75 12.79
CA LYS A 181 -28.24 15.67 13.77
C LYS A 181 -28.62 17.02 13.14
N GLU A 182 -27.76 17.57 12.28
CA GLU A 182 -28.06 18.81 11.56
C GLU A 182 -29.28 18.65 10.64
N ILE A 183 -29.37 17.53 9.89
CA ILE A 183 -30.51 17.24 9.02
C ILE A 183 -31.81 17.14 9.83
N ASN A 184 -31.78 16.43 10.95
CA ASN A 184 -32.96 16.27 11.80
C ASN A 184 -33.38 17.57 12.52
N ALA A 185 -32.46 18.48 12.74
CA ALA A 185 -32.73 19.79 13.34
C ALA A 185 -33.14 20.86 12.33
N PHE A 186 -33.00 20.59 11.03
CA PHE A 186 -33.33 21.54 9.98
C PHE A 186 -34.83 21.73 9.86
N VAL A 187 -35.28 22.97 9.98
CA VAL A 187 -36.67 23.38 9.73
C VAL A 187 -36.69 24.12 8.40
N PRO A 188 -37.36 23.60 7.37
CA PRO A 188 -37.47 24.29 6.10
C PRO A 188 -38.33 25.55 6.26
N GLU A 189 -37.80 26.68 5.79
CA GLU A 189 -38.56 27.94 5.66
C GLU A 189 -39.03 28.08 4.23
N GLU A 190 -40.36 28.28 4.03
CA GLU A 190 -40.91 28.62 2.73
C GLU A 190 -40.73 30.12 2.48
N TYR A 191 -40.30 30.48 1.26
CA TYR A 191 -40.14 31.85 0.80
C TYR A 191 -41.38 32.34 0.08
#